data_7e8e03fa04d8cc6a28e3bc9dbf646813
#
_entry.id   7e8e03fa04d8cc6a28e3bc9dbf646813
#
_cell.length_a   1.000
_cell.length_b   1.000
_cell.length_c   1.000
_cell.angle_alpha   90.00
_cell.angle_beta   90.00
_cell.angle_gamma   90.00
#
_symmetry.space_group_name_H-M   'P 1'
#
loop_
_entity.id
_entity.type
_entity.pdbx_description
1 polymer ?
#
loop_
_entity_poly.entity_id
_entity_poly.type
_entity_poly.pdbx_seq_one_letter_code
_entity_poly.pdbx_strand_id
1 'polypeptide(L)'
;DLVRSRGLGDVYKRQLQDVQIETPLETMTGKMIDGKKLVLVSILRAGNGFLDGMLNVVPGARVGHIGLYRDPATLQPVEYYFKMPSEMDERDIIVVDPMLATGNSAAACVDRLKKLNPRSIKFVCLLAAPEGVATLQKAHPDVPIFTAAIDRELNDHGYILPGLGDAGDRIFGTK
;
A
#
# COMPACT_ATOMS: atom_id res chain seq x y z
N ASP A 1 -16.65 -8.27 9.47
CA ASP A 1 -17.00 -8.40 8.03
C ASP A 1 -16.19 -7.45 7.13
N LEU A 2 -14.91 -7.25 7.41
CA LEU A 2 -14.04 -6.34 6.65
C LEU A 2 -13.08 -7.06 5.68
N VAL A 3 -13.18 -8.37 5.59
CA VAL A 3 -12.38 -9.16 4.65
C VAL A 3 -13.23 -9.52 3.44
N ARG A 4 -13.35 -8.62 2.48
CA ARG A 4 -13.92 -8.93 1.17
C ARG A 4 -12.88 -8.81 0.08
N SER A 5 -12.62 -9.92 -0.60
CA SER A 5 -11.82 -10.04 -1.83
C SER A 5 -12.31 -9.18 -3.02
N ARG A 6 -13.25 -8.26 -2.79
CA ARG A 6 -13.84 -7.36 -3.80
C ARG A 6 -12.99 -6.12 -4.14
N GLY A 7 -11.99 -5.77 -3.31
CA GLY A 7 -11.30 -4.49 -3.45
C GLY A 7 -10.44 -4.34 -4.69
N LEU A 8 -9.73 -5.37 -5.09
CA LEU A 8 -8.85 -5.31 -6.27
C LEU A 8 -9.66 -5.30 -7.58
N GLY A 9 -10.73 -6.08 -7.67
CA GLY A 9 -11.61 -6.08 -8.84
C GLY A 9 -12.33 -4.76 -9.08
N ASP A 10 -12.66 -4.00 -8.03
CA ASP A 10 -13.27 -2.68 -8.16
C ASP A 10 -12.29 -1.59 -8.64
N VAL A 11 -11.02 -1.70 -8.28
CA VAL A 11 -9.96 -0.80 -8.78
C VAL A 11 -9.81 -0.96 -10.29
N TYR A 12 -9.84 -2.18 -10.80
CA TYR A 12 -9.78 -2.45 -12.25
C TYR A 12 -11.01 -1.95 -13.01
N LYS A 13 -12.21 -2.18 -12.49
CA LYS A 13 -13.46 -1.79 -13.16
C LYS A 13 -13.63 -0.27 -13.30
N ARG A 14 -13.07 0.53 -12.39
CA ARG A 14 -13.15 1.99 -12.44
C ARG A 14 -12.14 2.65 -13.38
N GLN A 15 -11.16 1.90 -13.85
CA GLN A 15 -10.07 2.41 -14.66
C GLN A 15 -10.12 1.95 -16.12
N LEU A 16 -11.19 1.31 -16.55
CA LEU A 16 -11.38 0.92 -17.95
C LEU A 16 -12.05 2.06 -18.73
N GLN A 17 -11.43 2.44 -19.82
CA GLN A 17 -12.02 3.35 -20.81
C GLN A 17 -12.21 2.62 -22.14
N ASP A 18 -13.21 3.07 -22.87
CA ASP A 18 -13.44 2.61 -24.23
C ASP A 18 -12.40 3.24 -25.17
N VAL A 19 -11.74 2.39 -25.96
CA VAL A 19 -10.73 2.81 -26.94
C VAL A 19 -11.05 2.16 -28.26
N GLN A 20 -10.98 2.96 -29.33
CA GLN A 20 -11.07 2.40 -30.68
C GLN A 20 -9.76 1.67 -31.01
N ILE A 21 -9.88 0.42 -31.36
CA ILE A 21 -8.78 -0.48 -31.74
C ILE A 21 -8.96 -0.84 -33.20
N GLU A 22 -7.92 -0.61 -33.96
CA GLU A 22 -7.85 -1.06 -35.35
C GLU A 22 -7.24 -2.46 -35.38
N THR A 23 -8.02 -3.44 -35.83
CA THR A 23 -7.56 -4.82 -36.07
C THR A 23 -7.22 -4.96 -37.56
N PRO A 24 -6.53 -6.02 -37.99
CA PRO A 24 -6.29 -6.26 -39.41
C PRO A 24 -7.56 -6.41 -40.28
N LEU A 25 -8.72 -6.61 -39.66
CA LEU A 25 -9.97 -6.89 -40.36
C LEU A 25 -10.99 -5.76 -40.22
N GLU A 26 -11.07 -5.14 -39.04
CA GLU A 26 -12.06 -4.09 -38.76
C GLU A 26 -11.65 -3.21 -37.56
N THR A 27 -12.27 -2.05 -37.44
CA THR A 27 -12.18 -1.20 -36.25
C THR A 27 -13.21 -1.66 -35.22
N MET A 28 -12.79 -1.86 -33.96
CA MET A 28 -13.67 -2.27 -32.87
C MET A 28 -13.47 -1.40 -31.63
N THR A 29 -14.47 -1.37 -30.75
CA THR A 29 -14.33 -0.77 -29.43
C THR A 29 -13.79 -1.80 -28.45
N GLY A 30 -12.60 -1.57 -27.93
CA GLY A 30 -12.00 -2.38 -26.87
C GLY A 30 -11.99 -1.65 -25.51
N LYS A 31 -11.62 -2.38 -24.46
CA LYS A 31 -11.44 -1.82 -23.11
C LYS A 31 -9.95 -1.71 -22.82
N MET A 32 -9.51 -0.54 -22.36
CA MET A 32 -8.15 -0.31 -21.89
C MET A 32 -8.18 0.33 -20.51
N ILE A 33 -7.16 0.06 -19.70
CA ILE A 33 -7.00 0.75 -18.42
C ILE A 33 -6.79 2.25 -18.72
N ASP A 34 -7.63 3.10 -18.13
CA ASP A 34 -7.57 4.56 -18.29
C ASP A 34 -6.27 5.13 -17.72
N GLY A 35 -5.27 5.25 -18.57
CA GLY A 35 -3.93 5.69 -18.22
C GLY A 35 -3.27 4.77 -17.16
N LYS A 36 -2.04 5.00 -16.81
CA LYS A 36 -1.35 4.30 -15.73
C LYS A 36 -1.65 4.99 -14.38
N LYS A 37 -2.92 5.08 -14.00
CA LYS A 37 -3.36 5.87 -12.84
C LYS A 37 -3.17 5.18 -11.49
N LEU A 38 -2.90 3.87 -11.46
CA LEU A 38 -2.60 3.15 -10.24
C LEU A 38 -1.12 3.29 -9.86
N VAL A 39 -0.88 3.61 -8.59
CA VAL A 39 0.46 3.66 -7.99
C VAL A 39 0.50 2.72 -6.80
N LEU A 40 1.47 1.83 -6.80
CA LEU A 40 1.85 1.04 -5.63
C LEU A 40 2.94 1.80 -4.88
N VAL A 41 2.72 2.08 -3.61
CA VAL A 41 3.70 2.76 -2.75
C VAL A 41 4.20 1.79 -1.71
N SER A 42 5.48 1.42 -1.81
CA SER A 42 6.13 0.53 -0.86
C SER A 42 6.75 1.31 0.29
N ILE A 43 6.43 0.89 1.53
CA ILE A 43 7.16 1.35 2.71
C ILE A 43 8.44 0.51 2.83
N LEU A 44 9.58 1.18 2.61
CA LEU A 44 10.89 0.54 2.66
C LEU A 44 11.23 0.14 4.11
N ARG A 45 11.89 -0.97 4.31
CA ARG A 45 12.43 -1.98 3.36
C ARG A 45 11.44 -3.10 3.07
N ALA A 46 10.67 -3.54 4.08
CA ALA A 46 9.85 -4.75 4.05
C ALA A 46 8.76 -4.72 2.95
N GLY A 47 8.20 -3.55 2.65
CA GLY A 47 7.20 -3.38 1.61
C GLY A 47 7.63 -3.84 0.23
N ASN A 48 8.95 -3.87 -0.07
CA ASN A 48 9.46 -4.34 -1.37
C ASN A 48 9.14 -5.81 -1.61
N GLY A 49 9.23 -6.67 -0.58
CA GLY A 49 8.87 -8.08 -0.74
C GLY A 49 7.39 -8.28 -1.07
N PHE A 50 6.53 -7.37 -0.61
CA PHE A 50 5.11 -7.38 -0.94
C PHE A 50 4.82 -6.76 -2.31
N LEU A 51 5.58 -5.74 -2.67
CA LEU A 51 5.46 -5.02 -3.94
C LEU A 51 5.61 -5.94 -5.15
N ASP A 52 6.58 -6.85 -5.13
CA ASP A 52 6.84 -7.78 -6.24
C ASP A 52 5.61 -8.68 -6.51
N GLY A 53 4.97 -9.17 -5.45
CA GLY A 53 3.72 -9.93 -5.56
C GLY A 53 2.59 -9.10 -6.18
N MET A 54 2.48 -7.83 -5.79
CA MET A 54 1.46 -6.92 -6.32
C MET A 54 1.70 -6.59 -7.80
N LEU A 55 2.95 -6.40 -8.21
CA LEU A 55 3.31 -6.13 -9.61
C LEU A 55 3.03 -7.32 -10.53
N ASN A 56 3.11 -8.56 -10.03
CA ASN A 56 2.69 -9.73 -10.79
C ASN A 56 1.19 -9.72 -11.09
N VAL A 57 0.38 -9.15 -10.20
CA VAL A 57 -1.08 -9.00 -10.39
C VAL A 57 -1.41 -7.77 -11.21
N VAL A 58 -0.68 -6.66 -11.03
CA VAL A 58 -0.92 -5.38 -11.70
C VAL A 58 0.36 -4.86 -12.34
N PRO A 59 0.84 -5.49 -13.44
CA PRO A 59 2.13 -5.14 -14.04
C PRO A 59 2.16 -3.73 -14.65
N GLY A 60 1.01 -3.13 -14.92
CA GLY A 60 0.90 -1.76 -15.43
C GLY A 60 0.95 -0.67 -14.37
N ALA A 61 0.97 -1.01 -13.08
CA ALA A 61 1.04 -0.03 -12.01
C ALA A 61 2.38 0.73 -12.03
N ARG A 62 2.34 2.01 -11.67
CA ARG A 62 3.56 2.76 -11.35
C ARG A 62 3.97 2.48 -9.91
N VAL A 63 5.23 2.74 -9.59
CA VAL A 63 5.77 2.45 -8.26
C VAL A 63 6.33 3.72 -7.65
N GLY A 64 5.97 3.96 -6.39
CA GLY A 64 6.58 4.91 -5.50
C GLY A 64 7.20 4.21 -4.29
N HIS A 65 8.17 4.86 -3.67
CA HIS A 65 8.80 4.34 -2.45
C HIS A 65 8.87 5.44 -1.39
N ILE A 66 8.60 5.05 -0.16
CA ILE A 66 8.84 5.86 1.02
C ILE A 66 9.69 5.08 2.01
N GLY A 67 10.81 5.66 2.42
CA GLY A 67 11.67 5.13 3.45
C GLY A 67 11.40 5.83 4.77
N LEU A 68 11.00 5.06 5.77
CA LEU A 68 10.75 5.51 7.12
C LEU A 68 11.53 4.65 8.10
N TYR A 69 12.17 5.26 9.08
CA TYR A 69 12.70 4.54 10.23
C TYR A 69 12.18 5.16 11.53
N ARG A 70 12.17 4.38 12.59
CA ARG A 70 11.80 4.86 13.90
C ARG A 70 13.04 5.45 14.56
N ASP A 71 13.01 6.73 14.89
CA ASP A 71 14.06 7.38 15.66
C ASP A 71 14.19 6.70 17.04
N PRO A 72 15.39 6.22 17.43
CA PRO A 72 15.56 5.47 18.69
C PRO A 72 15.29 6.32 19.95
N ALA A 73 15.49 7.64 19.87
CA ALA A 73 15.33 8.53 21.01
C ALA A 73 13.89 9.03 21.17
N THR A 74 13.24 9.36 20.05
CA THR A 74 11.89 9.97 20.06
C THR A 74 10.79 8.96 19.75
N LEU A 75 11.14 7.78 19.21
CA LEU A 75 10.23 6.75 18.69
C LEU A 75 9.31 7.24 17.57
N GLN A 76 9.58 8.42 17.02
CA GLN A 76 8.83 9.00 15.92
C GLN A 76 9.33 8.49 14.56
N PRO A 77 8.44 8.36 13.57
CA PRO A 77 8.85 8.01 12.21
C PRO A 77 9.62 9.18 11.56
N VAL A 78 10.80 8.86 11.03
CA VAL A 78 11.65 9.80 10.28
C VAL A 78 11.73 9.37 8.83
N GLU A 79 11.37 10.28 7.90
CA GLU A 79 11.49 10.06 6.46
C GLU A 79 12.95 10.22 6.03
N TYR A 80 13.53 9.21 5.39
CA TYR A 80 14.87 9.27 4.80
C TYR A 80 14.86 9.11 3.27
N TYR A 81 13.74 8.68 2.70
CA TYR A 81 13.59 8.51 1.27
C TYR A 81 12.15 8.74 0.84
N PHE A 82 11.97 9.51 -0.23
CA PHE A 82 10.65 9.73 -0.82
C PHE A 82 10.79 9.90 -2.34
N LYS A 83 10.26 8.97 -3.09
CA LYS A 83 10.24 9.03 -4.54
C LYS A 83 8.91 8.56 -5.07
N MET A 84 8.19 9.44 -5.78
CA MET A 84 6.88 9.18 -6.35
C MET A 84 6.86 9.46 -7.84
N PRO A 85 5.95 8.82 -8.60
CA PRO A 85 5.65 9.22 -9.97
C PRO A 85 5.15 10.67 -10.05
N SER A 86 5.13 11.23 -11.25
CA SER A 86 4.48 12.53 -11.53
C SER A 86 2.94 12.40 -11.47
N GLU A 87 2.24 13.56 -11.40
CA GLU A 87 0.77 13.66 -11.52
C GLU A 87 0.04 12.79 -10.47
N MET A 88 0.49 12.86 -9.23
CA MET A 88 -0.08 12.04 -8.13
C MET A 88 -1.53 12.42 -7.81
N ASP A 89 -1.94 13.65 -8.09
CA ASP A 89 -3.29 14.18 -7.96
C ASP A 89 -4.32 13.50 -8.88
N GLU A 90 -3.84 12.89 -9.97
CA GLU A 90 -4.67 12.10 -10.88
C GLU A 90 -4.70 10.60 -10.57
N ARG A 91 -4.03 10.14 -9.49
CA ARG A 91 -3.77 8.72 -9.27
C ARG A 91 -4.47 8.15 -8.05
N ASP A 92 -4.78 6.88 -8.16
CA ASP A 92 -5.19 6.03 -7.04
C ASP A 92 -3.95 5.35 -6.46
N ILE A 93 -3.81 5.39 -5.14
CA ILE A 93 -2.65 4.84 -4.43
C ILE A 93 -3.04 3.59 -3.66
N ILE A 94 -2.21 2.57 -3.75
CA ILE A 94 -2.20 1.43 -2.82
C ILE A 94 -0.86 1.44 -2.10
N VAL A 95 -0.89 1.73 -0.81
CA VAL A 95 0.28 1.59 0.07
C VAL A 95 0.43 0.13 0.44
N VAL A 96 1.63 -0.41 0.31
CA VAL A 96 1.94 -1.81 0.62
C VAL A 96 3.02 -1.90 1.69
N ASP A 97 2.71 -2.66 2.73
CA ASP A 97 3.64 -3.04 3.79
C ASP A 97 3.23 -4.43 4.30
N PRO A 98 4.11 -5.40 4.48
CA PRO A 98 3.71 -6.71 4.97
C PRO A 98 3.07 -6.69 6.36
N MET A 99 3.39 -5.72 7.20
CA MET A 99 2.93 -5.70 8.59
C MET A 99 2.39 -4.34 9.04
N LEU A 100 1.20 -4.35 9.64
CA LEU A 100 0.60 -3.19 10.31
C LEU A 100 0.67 -3.44 11.84
N ALA A 101 1.83 -3.17 12.44
CA ALA A 101 2.06 -3.37 13.87
C ALA A 101 1.54 -2.21 14.72
N THR A 102 2.33 -1.18 14.96
CA THR A 102 1.90 0.01 15.74
C THR A 102 1.04 1.00 14.94
N GLY A 103 1.09 0.94 13.60
CA GLY A 103 0.40 1.86 12.71
C GLY A 103 1.12 3.20 12.47
N ASN A 104 2.16 3.54 13.25
CA ASN A 104 2.81 4.85 13.15
C ASN A 104 3.47 5.11 11.79
N SER A 105 4.21 4.13 11.24
CA SER A 105 4.83 4.25 9.91
C SER A 105 3.78 4.35 8.81
N ALA A 106 2.70 3.57 8.91
CA ALA A 106 1.60 3.62 7.97
C ALA A 106 0.90 5.00 8.00
N ALA A 107 0.61 5.53 9.20
CA ALA A 107 0.00 6.84 9.36
C ALA A 107 0.90 7.96 8.80
N ALA A 108 2.20 7.98 9.13
CA ALA A 108 3.15 8.95 8.61
C ALA A 108 3.29 8.86 7.07
N CYS A 109 3.26 7.65 6.51
CA CYS A 109 3.26 7.44 5.07
C CYS A 109 2.01 8.08 4.43
N VAL A 110 0.83 7.81 4.97
CA VAL A 110 -0.43 8.36 4.46
C VAL A 110 -0.47 9.88 4.61
N ASP A 111 -0.02 10.45 5.74
CA ASP A 111 0.12 11.90 5.92
C ASP A 111 0.98 12.53 4.81
N ARG A 112 2.08 11.87 4.47
CA ARG A 112 3.00 12.35 3.44
C ARG A 112 2.39 12.27 2.05
N LEU A 113 1.65 11.18 1.76
CA LEU A 113 0.98 10.97 0.48
C LEU A 113 -0.21 11.92 0.28
N LYS A 114 -0.99 12.21 1.32
CA LYS A 114 -2.12 13.16 1.26
C LYS A 114 -1.69 14.57 0.83
N LYS A 115 -0.44 14.98 1.12
CA LYS A 115 0.12 16.26 0.67
C LYS A 115 0.27 16.35 -0.86
N LEU A 116 0.23 15.22 -1.56
CA LEU A 116 0.24 15.15 -3.03
C LEU A 116 -1.16 15.17 -3.64
N ASN A 117 -2.20 15.26 -2.79
CA ASN A 117 -3.62 15.34 -3.15
C ASN A 117 -4.11 14.22 -4.09
N PRO A 118 -3.78 12.93 -3.83
CA PRO A 118 -4.18 11.83 -4.70
C PRO A 118 -5.70 11.62 -4.72
N ARG A 119 -6.21 10.96 -5.76
CA ARG A 119 -7.64 10.65 -5.90
C ARG A 119 -8.15 9.72 -4.80
N SER A 120 -7.37 8.72 -4.43
CA SER A 120 -7.68 7.82 -3.32
C SER A 120 -6.40 7.18 -2.77
N ILE A 121 -6.45 6.78 -1.50
CA ILE A 121 -5.40 5.97 -0.86
C ILE A 121 -6.05 4.75 -0.24
N LYS A 122 -5.42 3.58 -0.41
CA LYS A 122 -5.75 2.33 0.28
C LYS A 122 -4.47 1.78 0.92
N PHE A 123 -4.62 1.11 2.05
CA PHE A 123 -3.50 0.44 2.72
C PHE A 123 -3.70 -1.08 2.65
N VAL A 124 -2.67 -1.80 2.26
CA VAL A 124 -2.69 -3.26 2.12
C VAL A 124 -1.53 -3.87 2.86
N CYS A 125 -1.82 -4.84 3.74
CA CYS A 125 -0.81 -5.61 4.45
C CYS A 125 -1.16 -7.10 4.49
N LEU A 126 -0.23 -7.93 4.91
CA LEU A 126 -0.46 -9.36 5.13
C LEU A 126 -0.97 -9.62 6.55
N LEU A 127 -0.35 -8.98 7.52
CA LEU A 127 -0.62 -9.19 8.94
C LEU A 127 -0.80 -7.86 9.66
N ALA A 128 -1.84 -7.74 10.47
CA ALA A 128 -2.11 -6.56 11.28
C ALA A 128 -2.27 -6.91 12.76
N ALA A 129 -1.97 -5.94 13.62
CA ALA A 129 -2.41 -5.94 15.01
C ALA A 129 -3.62 -5.02 15.20
N PRO A 130 -4.54 -5.30 16.13
CA PRO A 130 -5.67 -4.43 16.43
C PRO A 130 -5.26 -2.99 16.74
N GLU A 131 -4.15 -2.81 17.46
CA GLU A 131 -3.58 -1.50 17.82
C GLU A 131 -3.15 -0.70 16.59
N GLY A 132 -2.51 -1.37 15.62
CA GLY A 132 -2.10 -0.74 14.36
C GLY A 132 -3.28 -0.33 13.50
N VAL A 133 -4.30 -1.18 13.42
CA VAL A 133 -5.56 -0.86 12.74
C VAL A 133 -6.23 0.35 13.39
N ALA A 134 -6.35 0.35 14.72
CA ALA A 134 -6.97 1.46 15.46
C ALA A 134 -6.19 2.77 15.27
N THR A 135 -4.84 2.72 15.29
CA THR A 135 -3.98 3.89 15.08
C THR A 135 -4.19 4.48 13.69
N LEU A 136 -4.13 3.64 12.64
CA LEU A 136 -4.28 4.11 11.27
C LEU A 136 -5.69 4.62 10.99
N GLN A 137 -6.73 3.93 11.46
CA GLN A 137 -8.13 4.37 11.31
C GLN A 137 -8.43 5.67 12.06
N LYS A 138 -7.83 5.87 13.24
CA LYS A 138 -7.97 7.12 14.00
C LYS A 138 -7.34 8.31 13.26
N ALA A 139 -6.16 8.11 12.68
CA ALA A 139 -5.45 9.16 11.93
C ALA A 139 -6.09 9.43 10.56
N HIS A 140 -6.52 8.37 9.89
CA HIS A 140 -7.02 8.41 8.51
C HIS A 140 -8.27 7.53 8.32
N PRO A 141 -9.43 7.96 8.83
CA PRO A 141 -10.67 7.18 8.76
C PRO A 141 -11.18 6.97 7.32
N ASP A 142 -10.69 7.78 6.38
CA ASP A 142 -11.00 7.74 4.95
C ASP A 142 -10.14 6.75 4.16
N VAL A 143 -9.13 6.13 4.80
CA VAL A 143 -8.22 5.17 4.15
C VAL A 143 -8.62 3.74 4.49
N PRO A 144 -9.20 2.98 3.54
CA PRO A 144 -9.52 1.57 3.75
C PRO A 144 -8.26 0.72 3.98
N ILE A 145 -8.34 -0.18 4.96
CA ILE A 145 -7.28 -1.14 5.29
C ILE A 145 -7.71 -2.52 4.80
N PHE A 146 -6.82 -3.19 4.08
CA PHE A 146 -6.98 -4.57 3.63
C PHE A 146 -5.86 -5.41 4.21
N THR A 147 -6.21 -6.47 4.92
CA THR A 147 -5.25 -7.41 5.52
C THR A 147 -5.69 -8.85 5.31
N ALA A 148 -4.74 -9.76 5.21
CA ALA A 148 -5.04 -11.19 5.13
C ALA A 148 -5.40 -11.78 6.50
N ALA A 149 -4.77 -11.26 7.58
CA ALA A 149 -5.07 -11.68 8.94
C ALA A 149 -4.87 -10.54 9.94
N ILE A 150 -5.58 -10.65 11.08
CA ILE A 150 -5.36 -9.83 12.27
C ILE A 150 -4.95 -10.78 13.38
N ASP A 151 -3.77 -10.55 13.94
CA ASP A 151 -3.24 -11.28 15.09
C ASP A 151 -3.73 -10.68 16.40
N ARG A 152 -3.37 -11.32 17.53
CA ARG A 152 -3.98 -11.04 18.82
C ARG A 152 -3.68 -9.65 19.38
N GLU A 153 -2.39 -9.23 19.38
CA GLU A 153 -1.93 -8.00 20.06
C GLU A 153 -0.49 -7.65 19.70
N LEU A 154 0.01 -6.53 20.23
CA LEU A 154 1.44 -6.19 20.24
C LEU A 154 2.08 -6.55 21.58
N ASN A 155 3.38 -6.94 21.57
CA ASN A 155 4.18 -7.02 22.78
C ASN A 155 4.74 -5.64 23.17
N ASP A 156 5.47 -5.59 24.32
CA ASP A 156 6.06 -4.34 24.85
C ASP A 156 7.09 -3.67 23.92
N HIS A 157 7.62 -4.42 22.94
CA HIS A 157 8.54 -3.91 21.94
C HIS A 157 7.85 -3.51 20.61
N GLY A 158 6.52 -3.62 20.54
CA GLY A 158 5.73 -3.27 19.36
C GLY A 158 5.77 -4.32 18.25
N TYR A 159 6.11 -5.57 18.56
CA TYR A 159 5.99 -6.70 17.64
C TYR A 159 4.64 -7.38 17.77
N ILE A 160 4.10 -7.84 16.64
CA ILE A 160 2.83 -8.56 16.58
C ILE A 160 2.98 -9.94 17.21
N LEU A 161 2.00 -10.35 18.02
CA LEU A 161 1.90 -11.65 18.66
C LEU A 161 0.66 -12.43 18.16
N PRO A 162 0.82 -13.71 17.75
CA PRO A 162 2.05 -14.49 17.67
C PRO A 162 3.03 -14.01 16.61
N GLY A 163 2.55 -13.37 15.54
CA GLY A 163 3.32 -12.70 14.50
C GLY A 163 4.47 -13.51 13.90
N LEU A 164 5.46 -12.79 13.36
CA LEU A 164 6.66 -13.38 12.76
C LEU A 164 7.95 -12.56 13.03
N GLY A 165 7.93 -11.64 13.98
CA GLY A 165 9.06 -10.75 14.28
C GLY A 165 9.19 -9.60 13.29
N ASP A 166 10.43 -9.21 12.95
CA ASP A 166 10.69 -8.17 11.95
C ASP A 166 10.65 -8.74 10.53
N ALA A 167 9.70 -8.26 9.73
CA ALA A 167 9.51 -8.73 8.36
C ALA A 167 10.69 -8.35 7.45
N GLY A 168 11.25 -7.16 7.64
CA GLY A 168 12.39 -6.69 6.85
C GLY A 168 13.63 -7.52 7.08
N ASP A 169 13.97 -7.78 8.33
CA ASP A 169 15.12 -8.63 8.69
C ASP A 169 14.95 -10.06 8.17
N ARG A 170 13.74 -10.61 8.24
CA ARG A 170 13.46 -11.96 7.73
C ARG A 170 13.53 -12.04 6.21
N ILE A 171 13.03 -11.03 5.48
CA ILE A 171 13.06 -11.01 4.01
C ILE A 171 14.50 -10.84 3.51
N PHE A 172 15.29 -9.97 4.16
CA PHE A 172 16.60 -9.56 3.67
C PHE A 172 17.78 -10.19 4.40
N GLY A 173 17.53 -11.00 5.43
CA GLY A 173 18.59 -11.69 6.17
C GLY A 173 19.54 -10.75 6.90
N THR A 174 19.03 -9.68 7.49
CA THR A 174 19.81 -8.60 8.12
C THR A 174 20.00 -8.77 9.63
N LYS A 175 19.67 -9.91 10.19
CA LYS A 175 20.00 -10.36 11.55
C LYS A 175 20.70 -11.69 11.53
#